data_fbd434d695621664f0dd2479606c0895
#
_entry.id   fbd434d695621664f0dd2479606c0895
#
_cell.length_a   1.000
_cell.length_b   1.000
_cell.length_c   1.000
_cell.angle_alpha   90.00
_cell.angle_beta   90.00
_cell.angle_gamma   90.00
#
_symmetry.space_group_name_H-M   'P 1'
#
loop_
_entity.id
_entity.type
_entity.pdbx_description
1 polymer ?
#
loop_
_entity_poly.entity_id
_entity_poly.type
_entity_poly.pdbx_seq_one_letter_code
_entity_poly.pdbx_strand_id
1 'polypeptide(L)'
;MKQTIKVLGEYAYKKGIDFGQCFNDMLDFFIGTFDKQRVLRYKCDYAQLFNDREQENPVLFSLLIRWIKTTNEGIAKDGAFDFFGTLYEEAVKSKFKASGMGQFFTPISLCQAMSEIISDDTCKTVNDCACGSGRTLLAYFAKSDKTKFIYYLGEDLDPICVKMCTLNFMIHGMLGRVIHHDALMQDFLGGYEVNEIRWPVPNNMCCIRQLTGHEPRKLLFPKNEPTAAVKSPPKKVPKEENQPQQLFFNF
;
A
#
# COMPACT_ATOMS: atom_id res chain seq x y z
N MET A 1 0.73 -12.52 12.89
CA MET A 1 -0.13 -11.46 13.46
C MET A 1 -0.08 -11.37 14.99
N LYS A 2 -0.26 -12.45 15.79
CA LYS A 2 -0.31 -12.40 17.27
C LYS A 2 0.87 -11.65 17.92
N GLN A 3 2.10 -11.88 17.45
CA GLN A 3 3.28 -11.20 17.97
C GLN A 3 3.28 -9.69 17.65
N THR A 4 2.80 -9.29 16.48
CA THR A 4 2.65 -7.87 16.10
C THR A 4 1.66 -7.17 17.01
N ILE A 5 0.50 -7.80 17.26
CA ILE A 5 -0.53 -7.27 18.18
C ILE A 5 0.03 -7.12 19.59
N LYS A 6 0.80 -8.10 20.07
CA LYS A 6 1.44 -8.04 21.39
C LYS A 6 2.41 -6.85 21.48
N VAL A 7 3.30 -6.68 20.49
CA VAL A 7 4.28 -5.57 20.48
C VAL A 7 3.56 -4.21 20.40
N LEU A 8 2.53 -4.09 19.56
CA LEU A 8 1.72 -2.86 19.49
C LEU A 8 1.00 -2.57 20.82
N GLY A 9 0.43 -3.58 21.46
CA GLY A 9 -0.24 -3.42 22.76
C GLY A 9 0.73 -2.99 23.87
N GLU A 10 1.94 -3.56 23.93
CA GLU A 10 2.99 -3.15 24.87
C GLU A 10 3.47 -1.71 24.60
N TYR A 11 3.61 -1.33 23.32
CA TYR A 11 3.98 0.02 22.93
C TYR A 11 2.89 1.04 23.29
N ALA A 12 1.61 0.73 23.00
CA ALA A 12 0.46 1.56 23.37
C ALA A 12 0.41 1.79 24.88
N TYR A 13 0.55 0.72 25.68
CA TYR A 13 0.57 0.80 27.12
C TYR A 13 1.70 1.71 27.64
N LYS A 14 2.92 1.56 27.13
CA LYS A 14 4.07 2.39 27.51
C LYS A 14 3.88 3.86 27.14
N LYS A 15 3.17 4.16 26.06
CA LYS A 15 2.87 5.53 25.60
C LYS A 15 1.64 6.13 26.27
N GLY A 16 0.82 5.35 26.97
CA GLY A 16 -0.43 5.81 27.55
C GLY A 16 -1.50 6.17 26.51
N ILE A 17 -1.47 5.51 25.34
CA ILE A 17 -2.42 5.70 24.22
C ILE A 17 -3.25 4.44 24.01
N ASP A 18 -4.42 4.57 23.37
CA ASP A 18 -5.20 3.40 22.97
C ASP A 18 -4.59 2.67 21.79
N PHE A 19 -5.08 1.46 21.51
CA PHE A 19 -4.57 0.63 20.43
C PHE A 19 -4.84 1.24 19.05
N GLY A 20 -5.98 1.90 18.86
CA GLY A 20 -6.33 2.54 17.58
C GLY A 20 -5.36 3.67 17.24
N GLN A 21 -5.05 4.51 18.22
CA GLN A 21 -4.04 5.56 18.07
C GLN A 21 -2.66 4.97 17.77
N CYS A 22 -2.27 3.92 18.51
CA CYS A 22 -0.99 3.24 18.28
C CYS A 22 -0.91 2.60 16.88
N PHE A 23 -2.02 2.01 16.43
CA PHE A 23 -2.10 1.45 15.06
C PHE A 23 -1.97 2.55 14.01
N ASN A 24 -2.65 3.68 14.19
CA ASN A 24 -2.52 4.84 13.30
C ASN A 24 -1.09 5.39 13.30
N ASP A 25 -0.45 5.54 14.47
CA ASP A 25 0.95 6.00 14.58
C ASP A 25 1.92 5.06 13.84
N MET A 26 1.67 3.75 13.89
CA MET A 26 2.42 2.75 13.12
C MET A 26 2.27 2.97 11.62
N LEU A 27 1.05 3.18 11.12
CA LEU A 27 0.80 3.43 9.71
C LEU A 27 1.49 4.72 9.25
N ASP A 28 1.42 5.80 10.07
CA ASP A 28 2.07 7.07 9.77
C ASP A 28 3.61 6.95 9.77
N PHE A 29 4.16 6.17 10.69
CA PHE A 29 5.58 5.87 10.70
C PHE A 29 6.02 5.14 9.41
N PHE A 30 5.25 4.16 8.96
CA PHE A 30 5.56 3.41 7.75
C PHE A 30 5.43 4.28 6.50
N ILE A 31 4.34 5.03 6.34
CA ILE A 31 4.15 5.98 5.23
C ILE A 31 5.28 7.01 5.22
N GLY A 32 5.61 7.60 6.37
CA GLY A 32 6.68 8.57 6.49
C GLY A 32 8.08 8.01 6.20
N THR A 33 8.28 6.69 6.34
CA THR A 33 9.53 6.04 5.93
C THR A 33 9.69 6.03 4.41
N PHE A 34 8.61 5.75 3.68
CA PHE A 34 8.59 5.68 2.22
C PHE A 34 8.13 6.97 1.54
N ASP A 35 8.01 8.08 2.29
CA ASP A 35 7.68 9.37 1.71
C ASP A 35 8.69 9.77 0.64
N LYS A 36 8.19 10.18 -0.53
CA LYS A 36 9.00 10.51 -1.70
C LYS A 36 10.09 11.54 -1.40
N GLN A 37 9.76 12.59 -0.64
CA GLN A 37 10.75 13.65 -0.33
C GLN A 37 11.83 13.10 0.59
N ARG A 38 11.47 12.23 1.55
CA ARG A 38 12.41 11.54 2.42
C ARG A 38 13.32 10.62 1.61
N VAL A 39 12.75 9.75 0.77
CA VAL A 39 13.51 8.82 -0.08
C VAL A 39 14.50 9.58 -0.97
N LEU A 40 14.09 10.68 -1.58
CA LEU A 40 14.97 11.53 -2.40
C LEU A 40 16.05 12.23 -1.58
N ARG A 41 15.76 12.68 -0.35
CA ARG A 41 16.75 13.27 0.56
C ARG A 41 17.90 12.31 0.88
N TYR A 42 17.58 11.03 1.03
CA TYR A 42 18.57 9.96 1.20
C TYR A 42 19.16 9.46 -0.13
N LYS A 43 18.90 10.15 -1.26
CA LYS A 43 19.37 9.75 -2.60
C LYS A 43 19.05 8.30 -2.94
N CYS A 44 17.89 7.82 -2.46
CA CYS A 44 17.44 6.44 -2.59
C CYS A 44 18.32 5.40 -1.88
N ASP A 45 19.15 5.79 -0.92
CA ASP A 45 19.89 4.88 -0.04
C ASP A 45 18.99 4.40 1.10
N TYR A 46 18.34 3.26 0.91
CA TYR A 46 17.47 2.67 1.93
C TYR A 46 18.23 2.12 3.13
N ALA A 47 19.49 1.73 2.99
CA ALA A 47 20.27 1.24 4.12
C ALA A 47 20.49 2.36 5.14
N GLN A 48 20.92 3.53 4.67
CA GLN A 48 21.06 4.71 5.54
C GLN A 48 19.71 5.17 6.08
N LEU A 49 18.68 5.26 5.22
CA LEU A 49 17.33 5.65 5.64
C LEU A 49 16.82 4.74 6.78
N PHE A 50 16.97 3.43 6.65
CA PHE A 50 16.48 2.47 7.64
C PHE A 50 17.25 2.53 8.95
N ASN A 51 18.57 2.72 8.89
CA ASN A 51 19.37 2.95 10.09
C ASN A 51 18.88 4.17 10.89
N ASP A 52 18.60 5.29 10.22
CA ASP A 52 18.10 6.49 10.87
C ASP A 52 16.67 6.29 11.42
N ARG A 53 15.81 5.56 10.71
CA ARG A 53 14.46 5.22 11.18
C ARG A 53 14.47 4.28 12.38
N GLU A 54 15.40 3.35 12.45
CA GLU A 54 15.60 2.49 13.62
C GLU A 54 15.98 3.31 14.84
N GLN A 55 16.89 4.27 14.69
CA GLN A 55 17.28 5.17 15.79
C GLN A 55 16.13 6.09 16.24
N GLU A 56 15.27 6.56 15.30
CA GLU A 56 14.12 7.40 15.59
C GLU A 56 13.07 6.65 16.43
N ASN A 57 12.73 5.42 16.07
CA ASN A 57 11.78 4.59 16.82
C ASN A 57 12.04 3.09 16.62
N PRO A 58 12.87 2.47 17.47
CA PRO A 58 13.26 1.05 17.32
C PRO A 58 12.06 0.09 17.33
N VAL A 59 11.00 0.40 18.09
CA VAL A 59 9.83 -0.48 18.19
C VAL A 59 9.03 -0.45 16.88
N LEU A 60 8.68 0.73 16.40
CA LEU A 60 7.94 0.86 15.14
C LEU A 60 8.79 0.37 13.95
N PHE A 61 10.10 0.57 13.99
CA PHE A 61 11.01 0.05 12.97
C PHE A 61 11.04 -1.50 12.97
N SER A 62 11.07 -2.14 14.13
CA SER A 62 10.99 -3.59 14.21
C SER A 62 9.68 -4.15 13.61
N LEU A 63 8.58 -3.41 13.78
CA LEU A 63 7.29 -3.74 13.16
C LEU A 63 7.31 -3.51 11.65
N LEU A 64 7.98 -2.46 11.17
CA LEU A 64 8.20 -2.20 9.74
C LEU A 64 8.91 -3.38 9.07
N ILE A 65 10.03 -3.82 9.62
CA ILE A 65 10.79 -4.96 9.09
C ILE A 65 9.94 -6.25 9.10
N ARG A 66 9.20 -6.48 10.17
CA ARG A 66 8.28 -7.63 10.25
C ARG A 66 7.20 -7.57 9.18
N TRP A 67 6.59 -6.40 8.98
CA TRP A 67 5.61 -6.19 7.92
C TRP A 67 6.18 -6.52 6.55
N ILE A 68 7.32 -5.92 6.18
CA ILE A 68 7.98 -6.17 4.89
C ILE A 68 8.24 -7.67 4.70
N LYS A 69 8.84 -8.33 5.69
CA LYS A 69 9.15 -9.76 5.62
C LYS A 69 7.89 -10.62 5.44
N THR A 70 6.88 -10.41 6.29
CA THR A 70 5.65 -11.22 6.26
C THR A 70 4.87 -10.99 4.97
N THR A 71 4.83 -9.76 4.46
CA THR A 71 4.15 -9.45 3.20
C THR A 71 4.86 -10.07 2.02
N ASN A 72 6.20 -10.01 1.96
CA ASN A 72 6.98 -10.65 0.89
C ASN A 72 6.78 -12.18 0.89
N GLU A 73 6.75 -12.82 2.05
CA GLU A 73 6.45 -14.25 2.17
C GLU A 73 5.03 -14.56 1.64
N GLY A 74 4.04 -13.71 1.96
CA GLY A 74 2.67 -13.85 1.47
C GLY A 74 2.55 -13.63 -0.04
N ILE A 75 3.22 -12.61 -0.58
CA ILE A 75 3.26 -12.34 -2.03
C ILE A 75 3.89 -13.51 -2.78
N ALA A 76 5.00 -14.05 -2.30
CA ALA A 76 5.67 -15.20 -2.91
C ALA A 76 4.78 -16.45 -2.96
N LYS A 77 3.90 -16.62 -1.96
CA LYS A 77 3.01 -17.77 -1.86
C LYS A 77 1.73 -17.61 -2.67
N ASP A 78 1.06 -16.46 -2.55
CA ASP A 78 -0.34 -16.28 -2.98
C ASP A 78 -0.49 -15.14 -4.03
N GLY A 79 0.62 -14.53 -4.45
CA GLY A 79 0.63 -13.42 -5.42
C GLY A 79 0.28 -12.06 -4.81
N ALA A 80 -0.39 -12.01 -3.66
CA ALA A 80 -0.67 -10.82 -2.87
C ALA A 80 -0.98 -11.19 -1.42
N PHE A 81 -0.75 -10.26 -0.49
CA PHE A 81 -1.05 -10.47 0.92
C PHE A 81 -1.49 -9.17 1.61
N ASP A 82 -2.70 -9.15 2.17
CA ASP A 82 -3.22 -8.05 2.97
C ASP A 82 -2.78 -8.17 4.44
N PHE A 83 -1.60 -7.64 4.75
CA PHE A 83 -1.07 -7.65 6.10
C PHE A 83 -1.92 -6.82 7.06
N PHE A 84 -2.27 -5.60 6.66
CA PHE A 84 -2.94 -4.66 7.58
C PHE A 84 -4.38 -5.01 7.85
N GLY A 85 -5.14 -5.40 6.85
CA GLY A 85 -6.51 -5.86 7.03
C GLY A 85 -6.57 -7.12 7.89
N THR A 86 -5.63 -8.05 7.72
CA THR A 86 -5.51 -9.25 8.56
C THR A 86 -5.13 -8.90 10.00
N LEU A 87 -4.16 -7.99 10.19
CA LEU A 87 -3.75 -7.52 11.52
C LEU A 87 -4.91 -6.83 12.24
N TYR A 88 -5.63 -5.95 11.53
CA TYR A 88 -6.77 -5.23 12.06
C TYR A 88 -7.90 -6.17 12.50
N GLU A 89 -8.29 -7.12 11.64
CA GLU A 89 -9.32 -8.11 11.99
C GLU A 89 -8.94 -8.96 13.21
N GLU A 90 -7.69 -9.40 13.31
CA GLU A 90 -7.21 -10.16 14.47
C GLU A 90 -7.17 -9.31 15.74
N ALA A 91 -6.79 -8.03 15.64
CA ALA A 91 -6.78 -7.11 16.77
C ALA A 91 -8.19 -6.85 17.29
N VAL A 92 -9.17 -6.61 16.42
CA VAL A 92 -10.58 -6.42 16.77
C VAL A 92 -11.16 -7.68 17.42
N LYS A 93 -10.84 -8.87 16.91
CA LYS A 93 -11.26 -10.15 17.53
C LYS A 93 -10.65 -10.37 18.91
N SER A 94 -9.47 -9.84 19.18
CA SER A 94 -8.67 -10.13 20.38
C SER A 94 -8.97 -9.28 21.62
N LYS A 95 -10.09 -8.53 21.71
CA LYS A 95 -10.57 -7.72 22.87
C LYS A 95 -10.63 -6.20 22.67
N PHE A 96 -10.17 -5.63 21.60
CA PHE A 96 -10.26 -4.18 21.35
C PHE A 96 -11.63 -3.74 20.80
N LYS A 97 -12.70 -4.50 21.08
CA LYS A 97 -14.09 -4.20 20.69
C LYS A 97 -14.63 -2.86 21.20
N ALA A 98 -13.93 -2.23 22.14
CA ALA A 98 -14.42 -1.02 22.81
C ALA A 98 -14.15 0.30 22.05
N SER A 99 -13.37 0.27 20.96
CA SER A 99 -12.90 1.48 20.27
C SER A 99 -13.72 1.90 19.05
N GLY A 100 -14.95 1.39 18.87
CA GLY A 100 -15.83 1.83 17.78
C GLY A 100 -15.37 1.46 16.36
N MET A 101 -14.33 0.65 16.23
CA MET A 101 -13.78 0.19 14.95
C MET A 101 -14.65 -0.94 14.37
N GLY A 102 -15.83 -0.58 13.82
CA GLY A 102 -16.83 -1.50 13.29
C GLY A 102 -16.65 -1.87 11.82
N GLN A 103 -15.45 -1.80 11.26
CA GLN A 103 -15.22 -2.10 9.86
C GLN A 103 -15.12 -3.61 9.61
N PHE A 104 -15.80 -4.06 8.57
CA PHE A 104 -15.75 -5.43 8.08
C PHE A 104 -15.09 -5.44 6.71
N PHE A 105 -13.93 -6.08 6.61
CA PHE A 105 -13.29 -6.27 5.30
C PHE A 105 -13.93 -7.45 4.56
N THR A 106 -14.05 -7.31 3.26
CA THR A 106 -14.54 -8.38 2.39
C THR A 106 -13.66 -9.63 2.54
N PRO A 107 -14.25 -10.82 2.76
CA PRO A 107 -13.47 -12.06 2.86
C PRO A 107 -12.59 -12.29 1.62
N ILE A 108 -11.35 -12.75 1.83
CA ILE A 108 -10.38 -12.95 0.75
C ILE A 108 -10.92 -13.84 -0.36
N SER A 109 -11.63 -14.93 -0.01
CA SER A 109 -12.26 -15.83 -0.98
C SER A 109 -13.29 -15.13 -1.87
N LEU A 110 -14.04 -14.18 -1.31
CA LEU A 110 -14.99 -13.39 -2.08
C LEU A 110 -14.27 -12.40 -3.00
N CYS A 111 -13.23 -11.73 -2.51
CA CYS A 111 -12.38 -10.84 -3.34
C CYS A 111 -11.77 -11.60 -4.53
N GLN A 112 -11.30 -12.83 -4.29
CA GLN A 112 -10.75 -13.69 -5.34
C GLN A 112 -11.83 -14.07 -6.37
N ALA A 113 -13.02 -14.47 -5.93
CA ALA A 113 -14.12 -14.79 -6.83
C ALA A 113 -14.56 -13.56 -7.65
N MET A 114 -14.67 -12.39 -7.02
CA MET A 114 -14.97 -11.14 -7.72
C MET A 114 -13.91 -10.82 -8.77
N SER A 115 -12.62 -10.96 -8.43
CA SER A 115 -11.53 -10.71 -9.38
C SER A 115 -11.56 -11.64 -10.59
N GLU A 116 -12.07 -12.86 -10.45
CA GLU A 116 -12.27 -13.79 -11.58
C GLU A 116 -13.39 -13.35 -12.52
N ILE A 117 -14.47 -12.81 -11.95
CA ILE A 117 -15.63 -12.37 -12.73
C ILE A 117 -15.32 -11.09 -13.53
N ILE A 118 -14.59 -10.15 -12.91
CA ILE A 118 -14.33 -8.82 -13.49
C ILE A 118 -12.99 -8.74 -14.25
N SER A 119 -12.21 -9.83 -14.29
CA SER A 119 -10.92 -9.83 -15.00
C SER A 119 -11.14 -9.55 -16.49
N ASP A 120 -10.58 -8.46 -16.97
CA ASP A 120 -10.57 -8.05 -18.37
C ASP A 120 -9.13 -7.71 -18.78
N ASP A 121 -8.64 -8.44 -19.75
CA ASP A 121 -7.28 -8.28 -20.29
C ASP A 121 -7.04 -6.94 -20.99
N THR A 122 -8.09 -6.19 -21.27
CA THR A 122 -8.02 -4.85 -21.89
C THR A 122 -8.07 -3.71 -20.87
N CYS A 123 -8.36 -4.03 -19.62
CA CYS A 123 -8.54 -3.05 -18.55
C CYS A 123 -7.21 -2.32 -18.24
N LYS A 124 -7.27 -0.99 -18.25
CA LYS A 124 -6.12 -0.12 -17.93
C LYS A 124 -6.23 0.56 -16.57
N THR A 125 -7.42 0.57 -16.00
CA THR A 125 -7.70 1.21 -14.72
C THR A 125 -8.69 0.36 -13.92
N VAL A 126 -8.38 0.11 -12.66
CA VAL A 126 -9.26 -0.61 -11.73
C VAL A 126 -9.54 0.28 -10.55
N ASN A 127 -10.82 0.46 -10.22
CA ASN A 127 -11.26 1.31 -9.11
C ASN A 127 -12.08 0.51 -8.08
N ASP A 128 -11.88 0.84 -6.81
CA ASP A 128 -12.73 0.42 -5.69
C ASP A 128 -13.05 1.66 -4.83
N CYS A 129 -14.31 2.08 -4.84
CA CYS A 129 -14.78 3.29 -4.15
C CYS A 129 -15.07 3.11 -2.65
N ALA A 130 -14.82 1.93 -2.10
CA ALA A 130 -14.91 1.61 -0.68
C ALA A 130 -13.84 0.55 -0.35
N CYS A 131 -12.58 0.88 -0.63
CA CYS A 131 -11.50 -0.10 -0.78
C CYS A 131 -11.07 -0.77 0.54
N GLY A 132 -11.39 -0.20 1.69
CA GLY A 132 -10.91 -0.70 2.97
C GLY A 132 -9.38 -0.78 3.00
N SER A 133 -8.83 -1.94 3.35
CA SER A 133 -7.38 -2.21 3.25
C SER A 133 -6.87 -2.43 1.81
N GLY A 134 -7.73 -2.38 0.80
CA GLY A 134 -7.40 -2.65 -0.60
C GLY A 134 -7.48 -4.12 -1.00
N ARG A 135 -8.12 -4.97 -0.20
CA ARG A 135 -8.14 -6.44 -0.38
C ARG A 135 -8.69 -6.87 -1.73
N THR A 136 -9.75 -6.21 -2.23
CA THR A 136 -10.36 -6.47 -3.54
C THR A 136 -9.38 -6.14 -4.67
N LEU A 137 -8.72 -4.99 -4.58
CA LEU A 137 -7.71 -4.53 -5.55
C LEU A 137 -6.47 -5.42 -5.54
N LEU A 138 -6.04 -5.91 -4.36
CA LEU A 138 -4.96 -6.87 -4.22
C LEU A 138 -5.30 -8.22 -4.87
N ALA A 139 -6.54 -8.70 -4.72
CA ALA A 139 -6.98 -9.94 -5.36
C ALA A 139 -6.97 -9.82 -6.88
N TYR A 140 -7.42 -8.68 -7.42
CA TYR A 140 -7.33 -8.39 -8.85
C TYR A 140 -5.86 -8.29 -9.30
N PHE A 141 -5.03 -7.56 -8.56
CA PHE A 141 -3.60 -7.46 -8.83
C PHE A 141 -2.93 -8.83 -8.87
N ALA A 142 -3.20 -9.73 -7.91
CA ALA A 142 -2.59 -11.05 -7.86
C ALA A 142 -2.80 -11.86 -9.15
N LYS A 143 -3.95 -11.68 -9.80
CA LYS A 143 -4.35 -12.40 -11.03
C LYS A 143 -4.00 -11.67 -12.32
N SER A 144 -3.79 -10.35 -12.27
CA SER A 144 -3.49 -9.55 -13.45
C SER A 144 -2.14 -9.91 -14.07
N ASP A 145 -2.04 -9.77 -15.39
CA ASP A 145 -0.78 -9.89 -16.12
C ASP A 145 0.17 -8.76 -15.74
N LYS A 146 1.28 -9.10 -15.08
CA LYS A 146 2.29 -8.15 -14.58
C LYS A 146 3.07 -7.46 -15.70
N THR A 147 2.96 -7.92 -16.94
CA THR A 147 3.56 -7.25 -18.11
C THR A 147 2.73 -6.09 -18.61
N LYS A 148 1.46 -6.00 -18.18
CA LYS A 148 0.52 -4.94 -18.57
C LYS A 148 0.56 -3.80 -17.57
N PHE A 149 0.41 -2.60 -18.10
CA PHE A 149 0.26 -1.40 -17.28
C PHE A 149 -1.19 -1.28 -16.83
N ILE A 150 -1.42 -1.40 -15.53
CA ILE A 150 -2.72 -1.18 -14.89
C ILE A 150 -2.55 -0.10 -13.81
N TYR A 151 -3.44 0.89 -13.84
CA TYR A 151 -3.51 1.94 -12.84
C TYR A 151 -4.60 1.61 -11.81
N TYR A 152 -4.24 1.59 -10.53
CA TYR A 152 -5.15 1.25 -9.45
C TYR A 152 -5.62 2.51 -8.72
N LEU A 153 -6.93 2.58 -8.46
CA LEU A 153 -7.53 3.65 -7.67
C LEU A 153 -8.31 3.04 -6.51
N GLY A 154 -7.91 3.34 -5.29
CA GLY A 154 -8.66 3.01 -4.08
C GLY A 154 -9.26 4.29 -3.50
N GLU A 155 -10.51 4.24 -3.05
CA GLU A 155 -11.17 5.34 -2.37
C GLU A 155 -11.77 4.82 -1.08
N ASP A 156 -11.65 5.58 0.01
CA ASP A 156 -12.32 5.24 1.27
C ASP A 156 -12.59 6.50 2.10
N LEU A 157 -13.65 6.46 2.89
CA LEU A 157 -14.03 7.52 3.81
C LEU A 157 -13.18 7.48 5.10
N ASP A 158 -12.67 6.31 5.47
CA ASP A 158 -11.85 6.15 6.67
C ASP A 158 -10.36 6.37 6.35
N PRO A 159 -9.71 7.38 6.96
CA PRO A 159 -8.31 7.66 6.74
C PRO A 159 -7.37 6.49 7.14
N ILE A 160 -7.78 5.62 8.08
CA ILE A 160 -7.00 4.44 8.46
C ILE A 160 -7.03 3.42 7.31
N CYS A 161 -8.17 3.22 6.67
CA CYS A 161 -8.30 2.39 5.47
C CYS A 161 -7.45 2.91 4.32
N VAL A 162 -7.50 4.21 4.07
CA VAL A 162 -6.66 4.86 3.06
C VAL A 162 -5.17 4.59 3.32
N LYS A 163 -4.70 4.70 4.56
CA LYS A 163 -3.30 4.43 4.92
C LYS A 163 -2.94 2.95 4.73
N MET A 164 -3.80 2.02 5.16
CA MET A 164 -3.59 0.58 4.98
C MET A 164 -3.50 0.20 3.49
N CYS A 165 -4.46 0.68 2.68
CA CYS A 165 -4.49 0.44 1.25
C CYS A 165 -3.26 1.03 0.55
N THR A 166 -2.83 2.24 0.94
CA THR A 166 -1.62 2.90 0.42
C THR A 166 -0.37 2.05 0.63
N LEU A 167 -0.16 1.56 1.84
CA LEU A 167 0.98 0.71 2.17
C LEU A 167 0.92 -0.64 1.46
N ASN A 168 -0.28 -1.21 1.32
CA ASN A 168 -0.49 -2.41 0.54
C ASN A 168 -0.16 -2.18 -0.94
N PHE A 169 -0.62 -1.09 -1.55
CA PHE A 169 -0.24 -0.76 -2.94
C PHE A 169 1.28 -0.63 -3.08
N MET A 170 1.90 0.11 -2.16
CA MET A 170 3.32 0.39 -2.23
C MET A 170 4.16 -0.88 -2.25
N ILE A 171 3.95 -1.79 -1.29
CA ILE A 171 4.79 -2.97 -1.14
C ILE A 171 4.55 -4.03 -2.24
N HIS A 172 3.36 -4.03 -2.85
CA HIS A 172 3.04 -4.92 -3.98
C HIS A 172 3.52 -4.36 -5.33
N GLY A 173 4.10 -3.15 -5.37
CA GLY A 173 4.49 -2.51 -6.62
C GLY A 173 3.29 -2.06 -7.48
N MET A 174 2.11 -1.93 -6.89
CA MET A 174 0.93 -1.42 -7.58
C MET A 174 1.09 0.07 -7.83
N LEU A 175 0.88 0.47 -9.09
CA LEU A 175 0.89 1.87 -9.48
C LEU A 175 -0.50 2.47 -9.31
N GLY A 176 -0.62 3.58 -8.60
CA GLY A 176 -1.93 4.18 -8.46
C GLY A 176 -2.06 5.25 -7.40
N ARG A 177 -3.29 5.46 -6.99
CA ARG A 177 -3.66 6.40 -5.93
C ARG A 177 -4.61 5.75 -4.95
N VAL A 178 -4.50 6.19 -3.70
CA VAL A 178 -5.49 5.88 -2.68
C VAL A 178 -6.00 7.19 -2.10
N ILE A 179 -7.28 7.44 -2.21
CA ILE A 179 -7.90 8.74 -1.96
C ILE A 179 -8.78 8.66 -0.72
N HIS A 180 -8.57 9.59 0.21
CA HIS A 180 -9.50 9.87 1.30
C HIS A 180 -10.65 10.70 0.74
N HIS A 181 -11.79 10.08 0.52
CA HIS A 181 -12.88 10.61 -0.26
C HIS A 181 -14.23 10.13 0.25
N ASP A 182 -15.17 11.04 0.38
CA ASP A 182 -16.58 10.69 0.51
C ASP A 182 -17.17 10.51 -0.89
N ALA A 183 -17.28 9.26 -1.32
CA ALA A 183 -17.77 8.91 -2.66
C ALA A 183 -19.22 9.36 -2.91
N LEU A 184 -20.03 9.51 -1.84
CA LEU A 184 -21.43 9.97 -1.94
C LEU A 184 -21.52 11.49 -2.02
N MET A 185 -20.79 12.18 -1.14
CA MET A 185 -20.77 13.64 -1.09
C MET A 185 -19.79 14.26 -2.10
N GLN A 186 -18.95 13.43 -2.71
CA GLN A 186 -17.92 13.85 -3.67
C GLN A 186 -16.87 14.82 -3.08
N ASP A 187 -16.61 14.69 -1.75
CA ASP A 187 -15.65 15.51 -1.02
C ASP A 187 -14.29 14.84 -0.98
N PHE A 188 -13.29 15.49 -1.62
CA PHE A 188 -11.89 15.06 -1.57
C PHE A 188 -11.20 15.65 -0.34
N LEU A 189 -10.73 14.79 0.54
CA LEU A 189 -10.10 15.14 1.82
C LEU A 189 -8.57 14.99 1.80
N GLY A 190 -8.02 14.29 0.80
CA GLY A 190 -6.59 14.03 0.67
C GLY A 190 -6.32 12.64 0.12
N GLY A 191 -5.11 12.12 0.34
CA GLY A 191 -4.76 10.76 -0.09
C GLY A 191 -3.28 10.62 -0.42
N TYR A 192 -2.96 9.59 -1.21
CA TYR A 192 -1.61 9.24 -1.55
C TYR A 192 -1.51 8.78 -3.01
N GLU A 193 -0.43 9.16 -3.67
CA GLU A 193 0.01 8.61 -4.95
C GLU A 193 1.18 7.65 -4.68
N VAL A 194 1.17 6.50 -5.35
CA VAL A 194 2.04 5.38 -4.99
C VAL A 194 2.76 4.85 -6.22
N ASN A 195 4.06 4.62 -6.09
CA ASN A 195 4.92 3.98 -7.09
C ASN A 195 4.88 4.62 -8.49
N GLU A 196 4.67 5.92 -8.58
CA GLU A 196 4.54 6.63 -9.86
C GLU A 196 5.85 6.60 -10.66
N ILE A 197 5.81 6.00 -11.83
CA ILE A 197 6.98 5.79 -12.71
C ILE A 197 7.63 7.08 -13.23
N ARG A 198 6.93 8.22 -13.18
CA ARG A 198 7.47 9.52 -13.59
C ARG A 198 8.35 10.17 -12.53
N TRP A 199 8.41 9.60 -11.32
CA TRP A 199 9.25 10.13 -10.27
C TRP A 199 10.74 9.85 -10.54
N PRO A 200 11.64 10.73 -10.10
CA PRO A 200 13.07 10.55 -10.27
C PRO A 200 13.66 9.57 -9.25
N VAL A 201 13.01 8.42 -9.11
CA VAL A 201 13.46 7.29 -8.28
C VAL A 201 13.63 6.08 -9.19
N PRO A 202 14.58 5.17 -8.90
CA PRO A 202 14.71 3.93 -9.65
C PRO A 202 13.37 3.15 -9.70
N ASN A 203 13.04 2.53 -10.83
CA ASN A 203 11.75 1.86 -11.06
C ASN A 203 11.44 0.70 -10.09
N ASN A 204 12.46 0.19 -9.38
CA ASN A 204 12.33 -0.86 -8.38
C ASN A 204 12.21 -0.32 -6.95
N MET A 205 12.09 0.98 -6.77
CA MET A 205 11.99 1.59 -5.45
C MET A 205 10.58 2.02 -5.12
N CYS A 206 10.12 1.55 -3.96
CA CYS A 206 8.82 1.89 -3.41
C CYS A 206 8.82 3.30 -2.83
N CYS A 207 7.89 4.15 -3.22
CA CYS A 207 7.68 5.42 -2.55
C CYS A 207 6.24 5.93 -2.64
N ILE A 208 5.92 6.86 -1.75
CA ILE A 208 4.59 7.41 -1.53
C ILE A 208 4.68 8.93 -1.59
N ARG A 209 3.74 9.59 -2.26
CA ARG A 209 3.55 11.03 -2.24
C ARG A 209 2.19 11.36 -1.64
N GLN A 210 2.16 12.17 -0.60
CA GLN A 210 0.92 12.66 -0.05
C GLN A 210 0.24 13.65 -1.01
N LEU A 211 -1.06 13.50 -1.21
CA LEU A 211 -1.93 14.41 -1.93
C LEU A 211 -2.62 15.34 -0.95
N THR A 212 -2.72 16.61 -1.30
CA THR A 212 -3.41 17.62 -0.48
C THR A 212 -4.80 17.90 -1.03
N GLY A 213 -5.73 18.37 -0.20
CA GLY A 213 -7.08 18.74 -0.61
C GLY A 213 -7.19 19.82 -1.69
N HIS A 214 -6.06 20.41 -2.10
CA HIS A 214 -5.98 21.42 -3.17
C HIS A 214 -5.56 20.84 -4.52
N GLU A 215 -5.32 19.53 -4.63
CA GLU A 215 -4.98 18.91 -5.90
C GLU A 215 -6.17 19.00 -6.88
N PRO A 216 -5.96 19.42 -8.13
CA PRO A 216 -7.05 19.51 -9.10
C PRO A 216 -7.72 18.13 -9.32
N ARG A 217 -9.05 18.08 -9.30
CA ARG A 217 -9.82 16.84 -9.49
C ARG A 217 -9.41 16.04 -10.74
N LYS A 218 -8.96 16.72 -11.80
CA LYS A 218 -8.43 16.08 -13.03
C LYS A 218 -7.15 15.27 -12.79
N LEU A 219 -6.36 15.61 -11.76
CA LEU A 219 -5.17 14.85 -11.37
C LEU A 219 -5.53 13.64 -10.50
N LEU A 220 -6.67 13.69 -9.81
CA LEU A 220 -7.14 12.62 -8.93
C LEU A 220 -7.68 11.44 -9.74
N PHE A 221 -8.37 11.73 -10.82
CA PHE A 221 -8.99 10.76 -11.73
C PHE A 221 -8.36 10.95 -13.12
N PRO A 222 -7.26 10.29 -13.44
CA PRO A 222 -6.68 10.39 -14.77
C PRO A 222 -7.72 9.97 -15.80
N LYS A 223 -8.14 10.90 -16.65
CA LYS A 223 -8.90 10.54 -17.84
C LYS A 223 -8.05 9.58 -18.65
N ASN A 224 -8.68 8.58 -19.28
CA ASN A 224 -8.08 7.65 -20.23
C ASN A 224 -7.54 8.37 -21.49
N GLU A 225 -6.68 9.34 -21.34
CA GLU A 225 -5.91 9.89 -22.45
C GLU A 225 -4.71 8.96 -22.64
N PRO A 226 -4.54 8.40 -23.85
CA PRO A 226 -3.32 7.68 -24.14
C PRO A 226 -2.17 8.67 -23.98
N THR A 227 -1.43 8.55 -22.90
CA THR A 227 -0.15 9.26 -22.75
C THR A 227 0.69 8.92 -23.97
N ALA A 228 1.16 9.99 -24.63
CA ALA A 228 2.01 9.90 -25.82
C ALA A 228 3.02 8.77 -25.66
N ALA A 229 3.10 7.93 -26.69
CA ALA A 229 3.92 6.73 -26.77
C ALA A 229 5.21 6.85 -25.97
N VAL A 230 5.33 6.05 -24.92
CA VAL A 230 6.61 5.76 -24.29
C VAL A 230 7.52 5.28 -25.42
N LYS A 231 8.52 6.09 -25.77
CA LYS A 231 9.55 5.67 -26.73
C LYS A 231 10.09 4.34 -26.23
N SER A 232 9.99 3.34 -27.08
CA SER A 232 10.46 1.99 -26.84
C SER A 232 11.81 1.99 -26.12
N PRO A 233 12.00 1.13 -25.09
CA PRO A 233 13.28 1.02 -24.42
C PRO A 233 14.37 0.65 -25.42
N PRO A 234 15.63 1.05 -25.21
CA PRO A 234 16.73 0.75 -26.09
C PRO A 234 16.88 -0.77 -26.27
N LYS A 235 17.08 -1.19 -27.51
CA LYS A 235 17.19 -2.59 -27.91
C LYS A 235 18.34 -3.30 -27.18
N LYS A 236 18.01 -4.48 -26.65
CA LYS A 236 18.87 -5.62 -26.32
C LYS A 236 19.82 -5.47 -25.12
N VAL A 237 19.33 -5.94 -23.99
CA VAL A 237 20.13 -6.63 -22.97
C VAL A 237 19.89 -8.14 -23.15
N PRO A 238 20.91 -9.03 -22.94
CA PRO A 238 20.78 -10.47 -23.16
C PRO A 238 19.68 -11.07 -22.28
N LYS A 239 19.01 -12.10 -22.78
CA LYS A 239 18.00 -12.88 -22.08
C LYS A 239 18.63 -13.56 -20.88
N GLU A 240 18.40 -13.00 -19.69
CA GLU A 240 18.41 -13.77 -18.44
C GLU A 240 16.99 -14.25 -18.19
N GLU A 241 16.90 -15.51 -17.75
CA GLU A 241 15.65 -16.24 -17.56
C GLU A 241 14.67 -15.52 -16.66
N ASN A 242 13.40 -15.50 -17.07
CA ASN A 242 12.25 -14.95 -16.37
C ASN A 242 12.10 -15.53 -14.94
N GLN A 243 12.67 -14.86 -13.97
CA GLN A 243 12.17 -14.91 -12.59
C GLN A 243 11.19 -13.75 -12.39
N PRO A 244 10.07 -13.94 -11.68
CA PRO A 244 9.14 -12.87 -11.38
C PRO A 244 9.93 -11.76 -10.65
N GLN A 245 9.81 -10.52 -11.13
CA GLN A 245 10.41 -9.34 -10.49
C GLN A 245 9.75 -9.14 -9.13
N GLN A 246 10.29 -9.80 -8.14
CA GLN A 246 9.99 -9.54 -6.75
C GLN A 246 10.72 -8.26 -6.36
N LEU A 247 9.97 -7.29 -5.85
CA LEU A 247 10.53 -6.12 -5.17
C LEU A 247 11.16 -6.60 -3.86
N PHE A 248 12.43 -6.97 -3.89
CA PHE A 248 13.13 -7.44 -2.71
C PHE A 248 13.92 -6.32 -2.05
N PHE A 249 13.57 -6.05 -0.82
CA PHE A 249 14.57 -5.63 0.14
C PHE A 249 15.34 -6.90 0.56
N ASN A 250 16.52 -7.14 -0.01
CA ASN A 250 17.45 -8.14 0.53
C ASN A 250 18.13 -7.51 1.75
N PHE A 251 17.76 -7.99 2.94
CA PHE A 251 18.46 -7.71 4.19
C PHE A 251 19.43 -8.83 4.51
#